data_6e7479f247b303867c0563f5b79338cc
#
_entry.id   6e7479f247b303867c0563f5b79338cc
#
_cell.length_a   1.000
_cell.length_b   1.000
_cell.length_c   1.000
_cell.angle_alpha   90.00
_cell.angle_beta   90.00
_cell.angle_gamma   90.00
#
_symmetry.space_group_name_H-M   'P 1'
#
loop_
_entity.id
_entity.type
_entity.pdbx_description
1 polymer ?
#
loop_
_entity_poly.entity_id
_entity_poly.type
_entity_poly.pdbx_seq_one_letter_code
_entity_poly.pdbx_strand_id
1 'polypeptide(L)'
;MRQIGRDPIFIESGKGCEITDREGNTYIDWIFSWGPLILGHADPDVIAAVNAAAAKGTTFGAATESEVQLAEEIASRMPSVEMIRMTSSGTEAAMSAARLARA
;
A
#
# COMPACT_ATOMS: atom_id res chain seq x y z
N MET A 1 -11.90 -19.79 6.12
CA MET A 1 -12.70 -18.71 5.49
C MET A 1 -13.34 -19.27 4.21
N ARG A 2 -14.61 -19.68 4.25
CA ARG A 2 -15.34 -20.19 3.06
C ARG A 2 -16.28 -19.10 2.54
N GLN A 3 -15.74 -18.08 1.88
CA GLN A 3 -16.56 -16.98 1.38
C GLN A 3 -17.22 -17.25 0.02
N ILE A 4 -16.77 -18.25 -0.74
CA ILE A 4 -17.24 -18.54 -2.11
C ILE A 4 -17.49 -20.02 -2.38
N GLY A 5 -17.73 -20.84 -1.35
CA GLY A 5 -18.09 -22.26 -1.52
C GLY A 5 -16.96 -23.19 -2.01
N ARG A 6 -15.71 -22.68 -2.06
CA ARG A 6 -14.50 -23.42 -2.39
C ARG A 6 -13.49 -23.31 -1.25
N ASP A 7 -12.55 -24.22 -1.19
CA ASP A 7 -11.41 -24.09 -0.32
C ASP A 7 -10.56 -22.89 -0.77
N PRO A 8 -10.00 -22.10 0.15
CA PRO A 8 -9.22 -20.91 -0.20
C PRO A 8 -7.93 -21.33 -0.90
N ILE A 9 -7.57 -20.60 -1.95
CA ILE A 9 -6.27 -20.69 -2.60
C ILE A 9 -5.25 -19.92 -1.73
N PHE A 10 -4.13 -20.55 -1.42
CA PHE A 10 -3.05 -19.91 -0.66
C PHE A 10 -1.98 -19.43 -1.62
N ILE A 11 -1.91 -18.12 -1.82
CA ILE A 11 -0.89 -17.51 -2.68
C ILE A 11 0.44 -17.45 -1.93
N GLU A 12 1.50 -17.88 -2.59
CA GLU A 12 2.86 -17.89 -2.07
C GLU A 12 3.71 -16.73 -2.61
N SER A 13 3.52 -16.37 -3.85
CA SER A 13 4.30 -15.31 -4.49
C SER A 13 3.53 -14.61 -5.60
N GLY A 14 4.05 -13.45 -6.03
CA GLY A 14 3.55 -12.74 -7.20
C GLY A 14 4.67 -11.99 -7.91
N LYS A 15 4.57 -11.85 -9.22
CA LYS A 15 5.49 -11.07 -10.04
C LYS A 15 4.76 -10.44 -11.23
N GLY A 16 4.87 -9.13 -11.37
CA GLY A 16 4.14 -8.41 -12.41
C GLY A 16 2.64 -8.63 -12.29
N CYS A 17 2.00 -9.18 -13.29
CA CYS A 17 0.57 -9.49 -13.28
C CYS A 17 0.22 -10.92 -12.84
N GLU A 18 1.18 -11.71 -12.44
CA GLU A 18 0.98 -13.11 -12.10
C GLU A 18 1.11 -13.35 -10.59
N ILE A 19 0.31 -14.29 -10.09
CA ILE A 19 0.39 -14.82 -8.72
C ILE A 19 0.52 -16.33 -8.77
N THR A 20 1.31 -16.89 -7.87
CA THR A 20 1.56 -18.34 -7.78
C THR A 20 1.09 -18.86 -6.43
N ASP A 21 0.33 -19.95 -6.43
CA ASP A 21 -0.11 -20.60 -5.22
C ASP A 21 0.94 -21.58 -4.65
N ARG A 22 0.67 -22.10 -3.46
CA ARG A 22 1.54 -23.09 -2.79
C ARG A 22 1.70 -24.41 -3.53
N GLU A 23 0.83 -24.70 -4.47
CA GLU A 23 0.86 -25.90 -5.30
C GLU A 23 1.61 -25.68 -6.61
N GLY A 24 2.07 -24.45 -6.86
CA GLY A 24 2.82 -24.05 -8.03
C GLY A 24 1.97 -23.66 -9.24
N ASN A 25 0.65 -23.54 -9.08
CA ASN A 25 -0.22 -23.05 -10.14
C ASN A 25 -0.09 -21.54 -10.27
N THR A 26 -0.02 -21.04 -11.50
CA THR A 26 0.08 -19.61 -11.81
C THR A 26 -1.24 -19.08 -12.34
N TYR A 27 -1.61 -17.89 -11.89
CA TYR A 27 -2.85 -17.21 -12.26
C TYR A 27 -2.54 -15.77 -12.67
N ILE A 28 -3.33 -15.20 -13.58
CA ILE A 28 -3.33 -13.76 -13.83
C ILE A 28 -4.14 -13.08 -12.74
N ASP A 29 -3.53 -12.15 -12.03
CA ASP A 29 -4.20 -11.35 -11.01
C ASP A 29 -4.92 -10.17 -11.64
N TRP A 30 -6.25 -10.25 -11.73
CA TRP A 30 -7.12 -9.17 -12.20
C TRP A 30 -7.56 -8.22 -11.09
N ILE A 31 -7.18 -8.48 -9.85
CA ILE A 31 -7.66 -7.74 -8.68
C ILE A 31 -6.62 -6.72 -8.21
N PHE A 32 -5.33 -7.05 -8.29
CA PHE A 32 -4.22 -6.20 -7.85
C PHE A 32 -4.47 -5.57 -6.47
N SER A 33 -4.85 -6.44 -5.50
CA SER A 33 -5.12 -6.02 -4.12
C SER A 33 -6.20 -4.93 -3.99
N TRP A 34 -7.23 -4.99 -4.85
CA TRP A 34 -8.33 -4.01 -5.00
C TRP A 34 -7.87 -2.61 -5.41
N GLY A 35 -6.82 -2.52 -6.23
CA GLY A 35 -6.41 -1.32 -6.92
C GLY A 35 -5.09 -0.66 -6.51
N PRO A 36 -4.55 -0.82 -5.28
CA PRO A 36 -3.32 -0.11 -4.91
C PRO A 36 -2.05 -0.62 -5.61
N LEU A 37 -2.06 -1.85 -6.13
CA LEU A 37 -0.88 -2.49 -6.71
C LEU A 37 -0.68 -2.13 -8.20
N ILE A 38 -0.61 -0.84 -8.51
CA ILE A 38 -0.60 -0.32 -9.90
C ILE A 38 0.65 -0.68 -10.71
N LEU A 39 1.77 -0.97 -10.06
CA LEU A 39 3.02 -1.38 -10.70
C LEU A 39 3.16 -2.91 -10.81
N GLY A 40 2.17 -3.66 -10.32
CA GLY A 40 2.22 -5.11 -10.25
C GLY A 40 2.96 -5.64 -9.04
N HIS A 41 2.97 -6.98 -8.93
CA HIS A 41 3.63 -7.69 -7.84
C HIS A 41 5.15 -7.59 -7.94
N ALA A 42 5.80 -7.38 -6.82
CA ALA A 42 7.25 -7.41 -6.66
C ALA A 42 8.02 -6.55 -7.68
N ASP A 43 7.49 -5.35 -7.95
CA ASP A 43 8.21 -4.37 -8.77
C ASP A 43 9.62 -4.13 -8.20
N PRO A 44 10.69 -4.25 -9.00
CA PRO A 44 12.06 -4.25 -8.51
C PRO A 44 12.47 -2.94 -7.86
N ASP A 45 11.98 -1.80 -8.35
CA ASP A 45 12.33 -0.49 -7.81
C ASP A 45 11.64 -0.26 -6.46
N VAL A 46 10.37 -0.68 -6.37
CA VAL A 46 9.61 -0.63 -5.11
C VAL A 46 10.26 -1.54 -4.06
N ILE A 47 10.60 -2.77 -4.41
CA ILE A 47 11.25 -3.71 -3.49
C ILE A 47 12.61 -3.19 -3.03
N ALA A 48 13.40 -2.63 -3.93
CA ALA A 48 14.70 -2.03 -3.58
C ALA A 48 14.52 -0.86 -2.60
N ALA A 49 13.57 0.03 -2.84
CA ALA A 49 13.28 1.17 -1.96
C ALA A 49 12.79 0.70 -0.57
N VAL A 50 11.89 -0.28 -0.54
CA VAL A 50 11.39 -0.87 0.72
C VAL A 50 12.53 -1.49 1.53
N ASN A 51 13.39 -2.29 0.90
CA ASN A 51 14.54 -2.92 1.56
C ASN A 51 15.52 -1.87 2.11
N ALA A 52 15.82 -0.83 1.34
CA ALA A 52 16.70 0.24 1.76
C ALA A 52 16.12 1.05 2.95
N ALA A 53 14.82 1.28 2.96
CA ALA A 53 14.14 1.95 4.08
C ALA A 53 14.08 1.04 5.32
N ALA A 54 13.69 -0.23 5.15
CA ALA A 54 13.58 -1.20 6.23
C ALA A 54 14.92 -1.45 6.94
N ALA A 55 16.04 -1.42 6.21
CA ALA A 55 17.39 -1.56 6.78
C ALA A 55 17.77 -0.43 7.76
N LYS A 56 17.10 0.72 7.69
CA LYS A 56 17.29 1.85 8.62
C LYS A 56 16.35 1.80 9.83
N GLY A 57 15.36 0.93 9.81
CA GLY A 57 14.33 0.76 10.82
C GLY A 57 12.93 0.99 10.27
N THR A 58 11.95 0.37 10.91
CA THR A 58 10.55 0.36 10.45
C THR A 58 9.63 1.27 11.24
N THR A 59 10.05 1.74 12.42
CA THR A 59 9.31 2.68 13.26
C THR A 59 10.23 3.33 14.29
N PHE A 60 10.02 4.61 14.58
CA PHE A 60 10.90 5.36 15.47
C PHE A 60 10.15 6.07 16.62
N GLY A 61 8.82 6.08 16.59
CA GLY A 61 8.02 6.86 17.53
C GLY A 61 8.25 8.37 17.46
N ALA A 62 8.80 8.86 16.32
CA ALA A 62 9.14 10.24 16.04
C ALA A 62 8.92 10.54 14.55
N ALA A 63 8.85 11.82 14.21
CA ALA A 63 8.76 12.25 12.81
C ALA A 63 9.96 11.79 11.98
N THR A 64 9.74 11.45 10.73
CA THR A 64 10.77 11.03 9.78
C THR A 64 10.79 11.94 8.56
N GLU A 65 11.96 12.13 7.98
CA GLU A 65 12.11 12.92 6.77
C GLU A 65 11.33 12.32 5.58
N SER A 66 11.25 11.00 5.50
CA SER A 66 10.49 10.30 4.43
C SER A 66 8.99 10.64 4.46
N GLU A 67 8.42 10.89 5.63
CA GLU A 67 7.02 11.32 5.77
C GLU A 67 6.83 12.74 5.21
N VAL A 68 7.77 13.63 5.49
CA VAL A 68 7.76 15.00 4.96
C VAL A 68 7.91 14.99 3.44
N GLN A 69 8.88 14.25 2.92
CA GLN A 69 9.12 14.11 1.48
C GLN A 69 7.88 13.56 0.74
N LEU A 70 7.19 12.58 1.30
CA LEU A 70 5.94 12.07 0.73
C LEU A 70 4.85 13.15 0.73
N ALA A 71 4.71 13.90 1.80
CA ALA A 71 3.73 14.99 1.89
C ALA A 71 4.02 16.10 0.86
N GLU A 72 5.27 16.48 0.69
CA GLU A 72 5.71 17.47 -0.30
C GLU A 72 5.44 16.97 -1.74
N GLU A 73 5.73 15.70 -2.02
CA GLU A 73 5.46 15.11 -3.34
C GLU A 73 3.97 15.11 -3.68
N ILE A 74 3.10 14.76 -2.71
CA ILE A 74 1.64 14.81 -2.91
C ILE A 74 1.18 16.25 -3.14
N ALA A 75 1.61 17.21 -2.32
CA ALA A 75 1.23 18.61 -2.44
C ALA A 75 1.68 19.21 -3.78
N SER A 76 2.87 18.84 -4.25
CA SER A 76 3.40 19.32 -5.54
C SER A 76 2.55 18.89 -6.74
N ARG A 77 1.92 17.71 -6.64
CA ARG A 77 1.09 17.13 -7.72
C ARG A 77 -0.37 17.52 -7.61
N MET A 78 -0.83 17.91 -6.43
CA MET A 78 -2.22 18.22 -6.13
C MET A 78 -2.33 19.64 -5.56
N PRO A 79 -2.43 20.68 -6.40
CA PRO A 79 -2.40 22.10 -5.96
C PRO A 79 -3.48 22.48 -4.93
N SER A 80 -4.56 21.70 -4.82
CA SER A 80 -5.60 21.92 -3.81
C SER A 80 -5.24 21.39 -2.41
N VAL A 81 -4.12 20.68 -2.28
CA VAL A 81 -3.67 20.09 -1.02
C VAL A 81 -2.62 20.99 -0.38
N GLU A 82 -3.03 21.71 0.68
CA GLU A 82 -2.15 22.63 1.43
C GLU A 82 -1.54 21.97 2.66
N MET A 83 -2.22 20.99 3.24
CA MET A 83 -1.79 20.30 4.46
C MET A 83 -2.16 18.82 4.41
N ILE A 84 -1.25 17.96 4.85
CA ILE A 84 -1.42 16.51 4.80
C ILE A 84 -1.19 15.91 6.18
N ARG A 85 -2.04 14.97 6.54
CA ARG A 85 -1.84 14.07 7.67
C ARG A 85 -1.91 12.64 7.19
N MET A 86 -0.82 11.90 7.41
CA MET A 86 -0.78 10.47 7.13
C MET A 86 -1.58 9.69 8.18
N THR A 87 -2.26 8.64 7.73
CA THR A 87 -2.99 7.67 8.57
C THR A 87 -2.69 6.26 8.09
N SER A 88 -2.95 5.26 8.93
CA SER A 88 -2.63 3.88 8.62
C SER A 88 -3.70 3.15 7.79
N SER A 89 -4.87 3.75 7.59
CA SER A 89 -5.98 3.13 6.85
C SER A 89 -6.94 4.16 6.27
N GLY A 90 -7.69 3.74 5.23
CA GLY A 90 -8.78 4.56 4.67
C GLY A 90 -9.89 4.87 5.68
N THR A 91 -10.18 3.97 6.61
CA THR A 91 -11.14 4.19 7.70
C THR A 91 -10.70 5.31 8.62
N GLU A 92 -9.43 5.35 9.01
CA GLU A 92 -8.88 6.44 9.83
C GLU A 92 -8.86 7.77 9.09
N ALA A 93 -8.54 7.75 7.78
CA ALA A 93 -8.61 8.93 6.94
C ALA A 93 -10.03 9.49 6.85
N ALA A 94 -11.02 8.64 6.57
CA ALA A 94 -12.43 9.03 6.51
C ALA A 94 -12.95 9.55 7.85
N MET A 95 -12.60 8.91 8.96
CA MET A 95 -12.93 9.39 10.30
C MET A 95 -12.33 10.77 10.59
N SER A 96 -11.07 10.97 10.21
CA SER A 96 -10.37 12.24 10.41
C SER A 96 -11.00 13.35 9.58
N ALA A 97 -11.32 13.07 8.32
CA ALA A 97 -12.01 13.99 7.42
C ALA A 97 -13.40 14.39 7.96
N ALA A 98 -14.19 13.41 8.44
CA ALA A 98 -15.50 13.69 9.03
C ALA A 98 -15.41 14.53 10.30
N ARG A 99 -14.38 14.34 11.13
CA ARG A 99 -14.13 15.17 12.31
C ARG A 99 -13.75 16.61 11.93
N LEU A 100 -12.84 16.73 10.94
CA LEU A 100 -12.40 18.04 10.47
C LEU A 100 -13.57 18.84 9.87
N ALA A 101 -14.45 18.17 9.11
CA ALA A 101 -15.64 18.83 8.53
C ALA A 101 -16.68 19.28 9.56
N ARG A 102 -16.59 18.81 10.82
CA ARG A 102 -17.47 19.19 11.93
C ARG A 102 -16.87 20.24 12.87
N ALA A 103 -15.57 20.49 12.77
CA ALA A 103 -14.86 21.45 13.60
C ALA A 103 -15.02 22.87 13.07
#